data_28a598f04ca886e2ef19a92b1c00847f
#
_entry.id   28a598f04ca886e2ef19a92b1c00847f
#
_cell.length_a   1.000
_cell.length_b   1.000
_cell.length_c   1.000
_cell.angle_alpha   90.00
_cell.angle_beta   90.00
_cell.angle_gamma   90.00
#
_symmetry.space_group_name_H-M   'P 1'
#
loop_
_entity.id
_entity.type
_entity.pdbx_description
1 polymer ?
#
loop_
_entity_poly.entity_id
_entity_poly.type
_entity_poly.pdbx_seq_one_letter_code
_entity_poly.pdbx_strand_id
1 'polypeptide(L)'
;MKELKETNELLKNEVIALQEANERTRRNFEFYEREKYGAKEDVFIAEMENIPDNFFADKKVIIVGGRWEVNSILEEIMPKSRIVYNATDSLLNVNNYDCVFFFTEYLNHTVYNKYVSSCRVNNKPMFYLYGSNIENLKRDIYKIFTEQIKNT
;
A
#
# COMPACT_ATOMS: atom_id res chain seq x y z
N MET A 1 25.71 -36.10 -21.75
CA MET A 1 25.36 -36.25 -20.33
C MET A 1 26.10 -35.31 -19.39
N LYS A 2 27.38 -35.05 -19.61
CA LYS A 2 28.11 -34.05 -18.81
C LYS A 2 27.54 -32.64 -18.93
N GLU A 3 27.13 -32.23 -20.13
CA GLU A 3 26.57 -30.89 -20.39
C GLU A 3 25.26 -30.62 -19.67
N LEU A 4 24.37 -31.62 -19.54
CA LEU A 4 23.09 -31.49 -18.84
C LEU A 4 23.27 -31.34 -17.33
N LYS A 5 24.25 -32.01 -16.74
CA LYS A 5 24.57 -31.89 -15.32
C LYS A 5 25.15 -30.52 -15.01
N GLU A 6 26.04 -30.00 -15.84
CA GLU A 6 26.64 -28.67 -15.68
C GLU A 6 25.59 -27.56 -15.82
N THR A 7 24.67 -27.69 -16.77
CA THR A 7 23.55 -26.74 -16.94
C THR A 7 22.61 -26.77 -15.75
N ASN A 8 22.30 -27.94 -15.18
CA ASN A 8 21.46 -28.05 -14.00
C ASN A 8 22.12 -27.46 -12.76
N GLU A 9 23.42 -27.61 -12.57
CA GLU A 9 24.16 -26.98 -11.48
C GLU A 9 24.19 -25.47 -11.61
N LEU A 10 24.40 -24.95 -12.82
CA LEU A 10 24.34 -23.51 -13.10
C LEU A 10 22.97 -22.92 -12.79
N LEU A 11 21.90 -23.58 -13.20
CA LEU A 11 20.53 -23.16 -12.90
C LEU A 11 20.24 -23.20 -11.41
N LYS A 12 20.67 -24.21 -10.71
CA LYS A 12 20.54 -24.30 -9.24
C LYS A 12 21.27 -23.16 -8.54
N ASN A 13 22.48 -22.83 -8.98
CA ASN A 13 23.28 -21.75 -8.43
C ASN A 13 22.62 -20.39 -8.70
N GLU A 14 22.04 -20.17 -9.87
CA GLU A 14 21.29 -18.97 -10.20
C GLU A 14 20.05 -18.81 -9.34
N VAL A 15 19.30 -19.89 -9.09
CA VAL A 15 18.12 -19.87 -8.23
C VAL A 15 18.51 -19.53 -6.78
N ILE A 16 19.60 -20.12 -6.27
CA ILE A 16 20.11 -19.81 -4.93
C ILE A 16 20.54 -18.33 -4.82
N ALA A 17 21.24 -17.83 -5.84
CA ALA A 17 21.66 -16.41 -5.87
C ALA A 17 20.48 -15.46 -5.91
N LEU A 18 19.43 -15.78 -6.67
CA LEU A 18 18.20 -14.98 -6.71
C LEU A 18 17.44 -15.01 -5.39
N GLN A 19 17.38 -16.16 -4.75
CA GLN A 19 16.76 -16.31 -3.43
C GLN A 19 17.51 -15.51 -2.36
N GLU A 20 18.84 -15.55 -2.37
CA GLU A 20 19.68 -14.76 -1.46
C GLU A 20 19.51 -13.26 -1.69
N ALA A 21 19.45 -12.83 -2.93
CA ALA A 21 19.21 -11.42 -3.27
C ALA A 21 17.83 -10.95 -2.80
N ASN A 22 16.80 -11.77 -2.95
CA ASN A 22 15.46 -11.48 -2.47
C ASN A 22 15.40 -11.43 -0.94
N GLU A 23 16.09 -12.33 -0.24
CA GLU A 23 16.18 -12.28 1.21
C GLU A 23 16.91 -11.04 1.72
N ARG A 24 17.97 -10.61 1.04
CA ARG A 24 18.69 -9.37 1.37
C ARG A 24 17.79 -8.16 1.21
N THR A 25 17.06 -8.08 0.12
CA THR A 25 16.11 -6.97 -0.12
C THR A 25 15.04 -6.94 0.96
N ARG A 26 14.51 -8.11 1.33
CA ARG A 26 13.51 -8.24 2.39
C ARG A 26 14.07 -7.83 3.75
N ARG A 27 15.29 -8.27 4.10
CA ARG A 27 15.95 -7.89 5.36
C ARG A 27 16.24 -6.40 5.43
N ASN A 28 16.68 -5.80 4.33
CA ASN A 28 16.93 -4.36 4.25
C ASN A 28 15.62 -3.58 4.41
N PHE A 29 14.54 -4.07 3.83
CA PHE A 29 13.22 -3.47 3.98
C PHE A 29 12.71 -3.56 5.43
N GLU A 30 12.84 -4.73 6.07
CA GLU A 30 12.50 -4.92 7.48
C GLU A 30 13.37 -4.06 8.41
N PHE A 31 14.64 -3.93 8.12
CA PHE A 31 15.55 -3.05 8.84
C PHE A 31 15.15 -1.59 8.69
N TYR A 32 14.80 -1.16 7.49
CA TYR A 32 14.30 0.19 7.21
C TYR A 32 13.02 0.48 7.97
N GLU A 33 12.10 -0.47 8.01
CA GLU A 33 10.87 -0.33 8.79
C GLU A 33 11.17 -0.22 10.28
N ARG A 34 12.09 -1.02 10.81
CA ARG A 34 12.49 -0.95 12.23
C ARG A 34 13.15 0.37 12.58
N GLU A 35 14.04 0.90 11.75
CA GLU A 35 14.65 2.20 11.98
C GLU A 35 13.63 3.33 11.89
N LYS A 36 12.73 3.24 10.93
CA LYS A 36 11.70 4.26 10.70
C LYS A 36 10.63 4.23 11.79
N TYR A 37 10.27 3.06 12.28
CA TYR A 37 9.17 2.86 13.22
C TYR A 37 9.62 2.50 14.65
N GLY A 38 10.74 1.84 14.83
CA GLY A 38 11.22 1.38 16.14
C GLY A 38 11.56 2.49 17.12
N ALA A 39 12.14 3.59 16.66
CA ALA A 39 12.47 4.74 17.50
C ALA A 39 11.26 5.63 17.81
N LYS A 40 10.11 5.40 17.15
CA LYS A 40 8.90 6.20 17.31
C LYS A 40 7.72 5.38 17.83
N GLU A 41 7.94 4.15 18.25
CA GLU A 41 6.89 3.23 18.62
C GLU A 41 6.04 3.77 19.79
N ASP A 42 6.66 4.35 20.79
CA ASP A 42 5.98 4.95 21.95
C ASP A 42 5.13 6.17 21.52
N VAL A 43 5.65 6.97 20.61
CA VAL A 43 4.93 8.13 20.06
C VAL A 43 3.74 7.69 19.21
N PHE A 44 3.89 6.58 18.46
CA PHE A 44 2.82 6.03 17.64
C PHE A 44 1.66 5.47 18.46
N ILE A 45 1.94 4.79 19.56
CA ILE A 45 0.91 4.26 20.46
C ILE A 45 0.10 5.42 21.05
N ALA A 46 0.77 6.49 21.46
CA ALA A 46 0.13 7.69 21.98
C ALA A 46 -0.71 8.40 20.90
N GLU A 47 -0.22 8.47 19.66
CA GLU A 47 -0.97 9.06 18.54
C GLU A 47 -2.21 8.24 18.18
N MET A 48 -2.11 6.90 18.21
CA MET A 48 -3.24 6.01 17.92
C MET A 48 -4.34 6.11 19.00
N GLU A 49 -3.98 6.29 20.25
CA GLU A 49 -4.93 6.51 21.33
C GLU A 49 -5.73 7.80 21.17
N ASN A 50 -5.18 8.77 20.43
CA ASN A 50 -5.80 10.07 20.19
C ASN A 50 -6.62 10.15 18.90
N ILE A 51 -6.68 9.08 18.11
CA ILE A 51 -7.51 9.07 16.90
C ILE A 51 -8.99 8.98 17.30
N PRO A 52 -9.83 9.95 16.92
CA PRO A 52 -11.26 9.86 17.19
C PRO A 52 -11.90 8.64 16.58
N ASP A 53 -12.84 8.00 17.27
CA ASP A 53 -13.50 6.77 16.80
C ASP A 53 -14.21 6.95 15.46
N ASN A 54 -14.70 8.16 15.18
CA ASN A 54 -15.41 8.47 13.95
C ASN A 54 -14.54 9.16 12.89
N PHE A 55 -13.23 9.24 13.10
CA PHE A 55 -12.32 9.94 12.19
C PHE A 55 -12.43 9.43 10.75
N PHE A 56 -12.46 8.12 10.59
CA PHE A 56 -12.46 7.48 9.26
C PHE A 56 -13.86 7.41 8.62
N ALA A 57 -14.92 7.62 9.39
CA ALA A 57 -16.29 7.40 8.94
C ALA A 57 -16.73 8.34 7.81
N ASP A 58 -16.21 9.56 7.79
CA ASP A 58 -16.54 10.58 6.79
C ASP A 58 -15.51 10.69 5.65
N LYS A 59 -14.44 9.88 5.69
CA LYS A 59 -13.39 9.92 4.68
C LYS A 59 -13.82 9.18 3.42
N LYS A 60 -13.58 9.81 2.28
CA LYS A 60 -13.87 9.25 0.95
C LYS A 60 -12.57 9.04 0.19
N VAL A 61 -12.15 7.80 0.04
CA VAL A 61 -10.93 7.47 -0.68
C VAL A 61 -11.20 6.38 -1.71
N ILE A 62 -10.39 6.36 -2.76
CA ILE A 62 -10.33 5.25 -3.70
C ILE A 62 -9.12 4.42 -3.33
N ILE A 63 -9.31 3.12 -3.10
CA ILE A 63 -8.23 2.19 -2.82
C ILE A 63 -8.05 1.29 -4.05
N VAL A 64 -6.86 1.31 -4.63
CA VAL A 64 -6.53 0.54 -5.83
C VAL A 64 -5.58 -0.59 -5.46
N GLY A 65 -5.96 -1.83 -5.74
CA GLY A 65 -5.18 -3.03 -5.43
C GLY A 65 -5.32 -3.48 -3.99
N GLY A 66 -4.37 -4.31 -3.55
CA GLY A 66 -4.33 -4.83 -2.18
C GLY A 66 -5.03 -6.16 -2.02
N ARG A 67 -4.97 -6.69 -0.80
CA ARG A 67 -5.58 -7.97 -0.44
C ARG A 67 -7.05 -7.78 -0.04
N TRP A 68 -7.89 -8.71 -0.45
CA TRP A 68 -9.31 -8.65 -0.15
C TRP A 68 -9.61 -8.59 1.36
N GLU A 69 -8.89 -9.38 2.16
CA GLU A 69 -9.07 -9.43 3.61
C GLU A 69 -8.80 -8.08 4.27
N VAL A 70 -7.73 -7.42 3.85
CA VAL A 70 -7.34 -6.10 4.35
C VAL A 70 -8.35 -5.04 3.90
N ASN A 71 -8.71 -5.07 2.63
CA ASN A 71 -9.62 -4.08 2.04
C ASN A 71 -11.03 -4.18 2.61
N SER A 72 -11.49 -5.39 2.97
CA SER A 72 -12.78 -5.58 3.64
C SER A 72 -12.84 -4.84 4.97
N ILE A 73 -11.76 -4.88 5.73
CA ILE A 73 -11.67 -4.18 7.02
C ILE A 73 -11.59 -2.67 6.79
N LEU A 74 -10.82 -2.22 5.82
CA LEU A 74 -10.73 -0.80 5.48
C LEU A 74 -12.07 -0.24 4.99
N GLU A 75 -12.84 -1.01 4.24
CA GLU A 75 -14.17 -0.63 3.80
C GLU A 75 -15.15 -0.48 4.97
N GLU A 76 -15.04 -1.33 5.99
CA GLU A 76 -15.82 -1.19 7.22
C GLU A 76 -15.45 0.08 8.00
N ILE A 77 -14.16 0.40 8.05
CA ILE A 77 -13.65 1.60 8.75
C ILE A 77 -14.02 2.88 8.00
N MET A 78 -13.92 2.83 6.66
CA MET A 78 -14.21 3.97 5.77
C MET A 78 -15.36 3.60 4.82
N PRO A 79 -16.62 3.59 5.29
CA PRO A 79 -17.73 3.08 4.50
C PRO A 79 -18.05 3.88 3.24
N LYS A 80 -17.59 5.12 3.16
CA LYS A 80 -17.77 5.98 1.97
C LYS A 80 -16.70 5.76 0.89
N SER A 81 -15.72 4.91 1.17
CA SER A 81 -14.61 4.63 0.25
C SER A 81 -14.98 3.54 -0.76
N ARG A 82 -14.24 3.50 -1.87
CA ARG A 82 -14.40 2.50 -2.92
C ARG A 82 -13.10 1.77 -3.16
N ILE A 83 -13.21 0.47 -3.45
CA ILE A 83 -12.05 -0.39 -3.71
C ILE A 83 -12.12 -0.88 -5.15
N VAL A 84 -11.00 -0.77 -5.86
CA VAL A 84 -10.90 -1.15 -7.27
C VAL A 84 -9.78 -2.18 -7.43
N TYR A 85 -10.12 -3.33 -8.02
CA TYR A 85 -9.16 -4.41 -8.26
C TYR A 85 -8.86 -4.61 -9.74
N ASN A 86 -9.85 -4.46 -10.60
CA ASN A 86 -9.79 -4.89 -12.00
C ASN A 86 -10.00 -3.72 -12.97
N ALA A 87 -9.39 -3.86 -14.16
CA ALA A 87 -9.53 -2.89 -15.24
C ALA A 87 -10.95 -2.85 -15.84
N THR A 88 -11.76 -3.89 -15.59
CA THR A 88 -13.15 -3.98 -16.03
C THR A 88 -14.10 -3.16 -15.18
N ASP A 89 -13.66 -2.78 -13.98
CA ASP A 89 -14.45 -1.89 -13.13
C ASP A 89 -14.51 -0.49 -13.75
N SER A 90 -15.66 0.17 -13.62
CA SER A 90 -15.83 1.51 -14.14
C SER A 90 -14.87 2.49 -13.46
N LEU A 91 -14.25 3.37 -14.25
CA LEU A 91 -13.37 4.39 -13.73
C LEU A 91 -14.15 5.37 -12.86
N LEU A 92 -13.79 5.45 -11.59
CA LEU A 92 -14.42 6.38 -10.66
C LEU A 92 -13.89 7.81 -10.88
N ASN A 93 -14.74 8.79 -10.67
CA ASN A 93 -14.34 10.19 -10.74
C ASN A 93 -13.58 10.57 -9.47
N VAL A 94 -12.27 10.79 -9.59
CA VAL A 94 -11.39 11.10 -8.45
C VAL A 94 -11.77 12.40 -7.74
N ASN A 95 -12.49 13.30 -8.42
CA ASN A 95 -12.95 14.57 -7.82
C ASN A 95 -14.00 14.36 -6.72
N ASN A 96 -14.69 13.22 -6.73
CA ASN A 96 -15.67 12.88 -5.70
C ASN A 96 -15.02 12.31 -4.42
N TYR A 97 -13.71 12.18 -4.40
CA TYR A 97 -12.95 11.58 -3.31
C TYR A 97 -11.87 12.52 -2.80
N ASP A 98 -11.44 12.31 -1.57
CA ASP A 98 -10.40 13.12 -0.93
C ASP A 98 -9.01 12.83 -1.51
N CYS A 99 -8.73 11.57 -1.80
CA CYS A 99 -7.46 11.13 -2.38
C CYS A 99 -7.59 9.71 -2.92
N VAL A 100 -6.50 9.22 -3.52
CA VAL A 100 -6.40 7.85 -4.02
C VAL A 100 -5.23 7.15 -3.34
N PHE A 101 -5.48 5.97 -2.78
CA PHE A 101 -4.46 5.11 -2.20
C PHE A 101 -4.16 3.94 -3.13
N PHE A 102 -2.89 3.65 -3.32
CA PHE A 102 -2.43 2.49 -4.09
C PHE A 102 -1.72 1.52 -3.15
N PHE A 103 -2.18 0.27 -3.12
CA PHE A 103 -1.40 -0.79 -2.49
C PHE A 103 -0.32 -1.26 -3.45
N THR A 104 0.89 -1.48 -2.94
CA THR A 104 2.00 -1.98 -3.76
C THR A 104 1.88 -3.48 -4.05
N GLU A 105 1.12 -4.21 -3.23
CA GLU A 105 0.81 -5.63 -3.44
C GLU A 105 -0.48 -5.79 -4.24
N TYR A 106 -0.53 -6.77 -5.13
CA TYR A 106 -1.72 -7.10 -5.94
C TYR A 106 -2.27 -5.92 -6.74
N LEU A 107 -1.36 -5.11 -7.27
CA LEU A 107 -1.71 -3.93 -8.05
C LEU A 107 -1.76 -4.26 -9.54
N ASN A 108 -2.92 -4.05 -10.15
CA ASN A 108 -3.09 -4.17 -11.60
C ASN A 108 -2.50 -2.92 -12.27
N HIS A 109 -1.52 -3.10 -13.14
CA HIS A 109 -0.82 -1.99 -13.78
C HIS A 109 -1.73 -1.14 -14.68
N THR A 110 -2.68 -1.76 -15.36
CA THR A 110 -3.64 -1.04 -16.22
C THR A 110 -4.51 -0.11 -15.38
N VAL A 111 -5.03 -0.60 -14.28
CA VAL A 111 -5.84 0.19 -13.34
C VAL A 111 -4.99 1.29 -12.70
N TYR A 112 -3.79 0.95 -12.26
CA TYR A 112 -2.84 1.89 -11.68
C TYR A 112 -2.60 3.08 -12.61
N ASN A 113 -2.27 2.80 -13.87
CA ASN A 113 -1.98 3.83 -14.87
C ASN A 113 -3.18 4.74 -15.13
N LYS A 114 -4.38 4.18 -15.17
CA LYS A 114 -5.61 4.94 -15.36
C LYS A 114 -5.85 5.93 -14.22
N TYR A 115 -5.70 5.48 -12.98
CA TYR A 115 -5.92 6.34 -11.81
C TYR A 115 -4.79 7.35 -11.61
N VAL A 116 -3.54 6.99 -11.90
CA VAL A 116 -2.43 7.96 -11.89
C VAL A 116 -2.70 9.08 -12.89
N SER A 117 -3.11 8.75 -14.10
CA SER A 117 -3.43 9.75 -15.13
C SER A 117 -4.61 10.63 -14.70
N SER A 118 -5.67 10.03 -14.16
CA SER A 118 -6.82 10.75 -13.68
C SER A 118 -6.49 11.71 -12.53
N CYS A 119 -5.65 11.27 -11.60
CA CYS A 119 -5.22 12.10 -10.48
C CYS A 119 -4.34 13.28 -10.95
N ARG A 120 -3.46 13.04 -11.91
CA ARG A 120 -2.60 14.10 -12.47
C ARG A 120 -3.42 15.16 -13.19
N VAL A 121 -4.40 14.74 -14.00
CA VAL A 121 -5.28 15.67 -14.74
C VAL A 121 -6.11 16.50 -13.76
N ASN A 122 -6.61 15.91 -12.70
CA ASN A 122 -7.49 16.56 -11.73
C ASN A 122 -6.76 17.17 -10.54
N ASN A 123 -5.43 17.09 -10.52
CA ASN A 123 -4.58 17.57 -9.42
C ASN A 123 -5.00 16.96 -8.05
N LYS A 124 -5.32 15.68 -8.05
CA LYS A 124 -5.76 14.95 -6.87
C LYS A 124 -4.56 14.24 -6.21
N PRO A 125 -4.40 14.32 -4.89
CA PRO A 125 -3.28 13.64 -4.21
C PRO A 125 -3.37 12.13 -4.31
N MET A 126 -2.22 11.51 -4.47
CA MET A 126 -2.04 10.05 -4.53
C MET A 126 -1.05 9.62 -3.46
N PHE A 127 -1.33 8.51 -2.81
CA PHE A 127 -0.48 7.96 -1.76
C PHE A 127 -0.35 6.45 -1.92
N TYR A 128 0.73 5.90 -1.39
CA TYR A 128 1.00 4.46 -1.45
C TYR A 128 0.85 3.85 -0.07
N LEU A 129 0.18 2.70 0.00
CA LEU A 129 0.02 1.92 1.22
C LEU A 129 0.84 0.64 1.14
N TYR A 130 1.43 0.25 2.25
CA TYR A 130 2.33 -0.89 2.34
C TYR A 130 1.87 -1.82 3.46
N GLY A 131 2.02 -3.12 3.21
CA GLY A 131 1.77 -4.15 4.21
C GLY A 131 0.31 -4.50 4.40
N SER A 132 0.05 -5.34 5.40
CA SER A 132 -1.27 -5.90 5.68
C SER A 132 -1.72 -5.71 7.14
N ASN A 133 -0.94 -5.02 7.95
CA ASN A 133 -1.27 -4.74 9.33
C ASN A 133 -2.26 -3.56 9.40
N ILE A 134 -3.47 -3.83 9.83
CA ILE A 134 -4.55 -2.84 9.87
C ILE A 134 -4.23 -1.65 10.77
N GLU A 135 -3.60 -1.90 11.92
CA GLU A 135 -3.25 -0.83 12.85
C GLU A 135 -2.22 0.13 12.24
N ASN A 136 -1.23 -0.41 11.53
CA ASN A 136 -0.25 0.40 10.80
C ASN A 136 -0.91 1.19 9.64
N LEU A 137 -1.82 0.56 8.92
CA LEU A 137 -2.56 1.21 7.83
C LEU A 137 -3.44 2.35 8.33
N LYS A 138 -4.15 2.15 9.41
CA LYS A 138 -4.95 3.21 10.05
C LYS A 138 -4.08 4.40 10.44
N ARG A 139 -2.93 4.13 11.02
CA ARG A 139 -1.98 5.15 11.44
C ARG A 139 -1.45 5.94 10.25
N ASP A 140 -1.06 5.24 9.19
CA ASP A 140 -0.57 5.87 7.97
C ASP A 140 -1.63 6.74 7.32
N ILE A 141 -2.85 6.25 7.23
CA ILE A 141 -3.99 7.00 6.69
C ILE A 141 -4.29 8.22 7.55
N TYR A 142 -4.29 8.07 8.86
CA TYR A 142 -4.50 9.18 9.79
C TYR A 142 -3.46 10.28 9.60
N LYS A 143 -2.18 9.92 9.49
CA LYS A 143 -1.09 10.86 9.23
C LYS A 143 -1.25 11.59 7.90
N ILE A 144 -1.62 10.86 6.86
CA ILE A 144 -1.84 11.44 5.54
C ILE A 144 -2.95 12.50 5.60
N PHE A 145 -4.07 12.19 6.24
CA PHE A 145 -5.18 13.14 6.35
C PHE A 145 -4.87 14.33 7.23
N THR A 146 -4.11 14.15 8.29
CA THR A 146 -3.79 15.25 9.23
C THR A 146 -2.63 16.11 8.77
N GLU A 147 -1.60 15.53 8.13
CA GLU A 147 -0.38 16.26 7.76
C GLU A 147 -0.35 16.72 6.31
N GLN A 148 -0.92 15.95 5.38
CA GLN A 148 -0.79 16.20 3.94
C GLN A 148 -2.05 16.75 3.29
N ILE A 149 -3.22 16.29 3.68
CA ILE A 149 -4.48 16.70 3.05
C ILE A 149 -5.05 17.96 3.71
N LYS A 150 -4.86 18.13 5.01
CA LYS A 150 -5.40 19.26 5.78
C LYS A 150 -4.84 20.62 5.36
N ASN A 151 -3.70 20.65 4.67
CA ASN A 151 -3.04 21.89 4.22
C ASN A 151 -3.42 22.30 2.79
N THR A 152 -4.35 21.60 2.19
CA THR A 152 -4.94 21.94 0.90
C THR A 152 -6.38 22.43 1.11
#